data_f678e7e2cf4b31e3f0751980048695f6
#
_entry.id   f678e7e2cf4b31e3f0751980048695f6
#
_cell.length_a   1.000
_cell.length_b   1.000
_cell.length_c   1.000
_cell.angle_alpha   90.00
_cell.angle_beta   90.00
_cell.angle_gamma   90.00
#
_symmetry.space_group_name_H-M   'P 1'
#
loop_
_entity.id
_entity.type
_entity.pdbx_description
1 polymer ?
#
loop_
_entity_poly.entity_id
_entity_poly.type
_entity_poly.pdbx_seq_one_letter_code
_entity_poly.pdbx_strand_id
1 'polypeptide(L)'
;MNTAIDRVGERRSLLSIGILFFVFGFFTWLNSILIPYFRIICEIGWFEAFLVTAAFYISYFILAIPSALLLERISLIRGILIGLGLIILGSLIFIPAAIYRYFPIFLIGLFLQGAGLTLMQTASNLYVTLLGSIESAAKRISIMGIANKIAGALGGLILGGVLFGSNKAQDISSHINQLSTADRTVYLDNLAHSIISPYLIMAICLIALMFIFYAMKPVDTREKTKKQKYSFRGIPTHSWLGFIAIFLYVGAEVIAGDSSVAYAQTSNLQPLNFCISNWCIDFSTPHYFTSYVMTGMIIGYLIGIVLIPKYISQEKMLMLFSILGIAITIAILTLPRNISVFAVPILGFAHSIMWPSIWPIAIRNSGDKAEIVSALLIMGIIGGAIMGPFFGWLSDKINMQYAYSILLISYLYLIFYSRIGEKVKRRGGDEVIVDR
;
A
#
# COMPACT_ATOMS: atom_id res chain seq x y z
N MET A 1 28.34 15.75 26.78
CA MET A 1 28.07 16.84 25.80
C MET A 1 27.38 16.27 24.58
N ASN A 2 26.19 15.63 24.71
CA ASN A 2 25.44 15.02 23.59
C ASN A 2 23.94 14.91 23.87
N THR A 3 23.32 15.90 24.54
CA THR A 3 21.90 15.87 24.89
C THR A 3 21.08 17.01 24.31
N ALA A 4 21.65 17.73 23.38
CA ALA A 4 20.96 18.76 22.62
C ALA A 4 21.16 18.60 21.11
N ILE A 5 21.21 17.37 20.59
CA ILE A 5 20.90 17.15 19.18
C ILE A 5 19.46 17.63 19.06
N ASP A 6 19.50 18.86 18.87
CA ASP A 6 18.57 19.82 18.48
C ASP A 6 17.18 19.20 18.28
N ARG A 7 16.30 19.29 19.27
CA ARG A 7 14.88 18.90 19.15
C ARG A 7 14.26 19.48 17.88
N VAL A 8 14.82 20.57 17.37
CA VAL A 8 14.45 21.21 16.10
C VAL A 8 14.92 20.37 14.91
N GLY A 9 16.14 19.83 14.94
CA GLY A 9 16.67 18.94 13.89
C GLY A 9 15.93 17.60 13.84
N GLU A 10 15.62 17.02 15.00
CA GLU A 10 14.81 15.78 15.09
C GLU A 10 13.39 15.99 14.56
N ARG A 11 12.73 17.09 14.93
CA ARG A 11 11.40 17.43 14.41
C ARG A 11 11.41 17.69 12.91
N ARG A 12 12.41 18.37 12.36
CA ARG A 12 12.57 18.58 10.91
C ARG A 12 12.76 17.25 10.18
N SER A 13 13.59 16.37 10.71
CA SER A 13 13.82 15.05 10.13
C SER A 13 12.55 14.19 10.15
N LEU A 14 11.82 14.15 11.25
CA LEU A 14 10.54 13.44 11.34
C LEU A 14 9.49 13.99 10.39
N LEU A 15 9.42 15.32 10.24
CA LEU A 15 8.49 15.96 9.29
C LEU A 15 8.86 15.58 7.84
N SER A 16 10.16 15.64 7.49
CA SER A 16 10.63 15.24 6.15
C SER A 16 10.23 13.81 5.80
N ILE A 17 10.39 12.88 6.76
CA ILE A 17 10.01 11.49 6.55
C ILE A 17 8.50 11.33 6.49
N GLY A 18 7.74 12.06 7.31
CA GLY A 18 6.28 12.09 7.24
C GLY A 18 5.78 12.46 5.84
N ILE A 19 6.41 13.46 5.21
CA ILE A 19 6.14 13.85 3.83
C ILE A 19 6.46 12.70 2.85
N LEU A 20 7.56 11.97 3.04
CA LEU A 20 7.89 10.82 2.19
C LEU A 20 6.85 9.70 2.33
N PHE A 21 6.42 9.38 3.55
CA PHE A 21 5.37 8.38 3.77
C PHE A 21 4.02 8.82 3.20
N PHE A 22 3.75 10.13 3.19
CA PHE A 22 2.61 10.68 2.48
C PHE A 22 2.73 10.41 0.96
N VAL A 23 3.88 10.70 0.34
CA VAL A 23 4.14 10.36 -1.07
C VAL A 23 3.97 8.86 -1.32
N PHE A 24 4.49 8.00 -0.44
CA PHE A 24 4.30 6.54 -0.56
C PHE A 24 2.82 6.16 -0.61
N GLY A 25 2.04 6.65 0.35
CA GLY A 25 0.62 6.36 0.40
C GLY A 25 -0.13 6.88 -0.82
N PHE A 26 0.18 8.09 -1.26
CA PHE A 26 -0.44 8.67 -2.43
C PHE A 26 -0.25 7.77 -3.65
N PHE A 27 0.99 7.46 -4.04
CA PHE A 27 1.25 6.64 -5.23
C PHE A 27 0.80 5.18 -5.09
N THR A 28 0.94 4.59 -3.92
CA THR A 28 0.52 3.19 -3.69
C THR A 28 -0.97 3.01 -3.95
N TRP A 29 -1.81 3.94 -3.48
CA TRP A 29 -3.27 3.78 -3.51
C TRP A 29 -3.93 4.37 -4.75
N LEU A 30 -3.18 5.00 -5.67
CA LEU A 30 -3.69 5.40 -6.98
C LEU A 30 -4.11 4.22 -7.86
N ASN A 31 -3.54 3.03 -7.64
CA ASN A 31 -3.87 1.82 -8.39
C ASN A 31 -5.36 1.51 -8.39
N SER A 32 -6.06 1.79 -7.29
CA SER A 32 -7.51 1.60 -7.15
C SER A 32 -8.34 2.38 -8.18
N ILE A 33 -7.86 3.54 -8.58
CA ILE A 33 -8.48 4.39 -9.60
C ILE A 33 -7.98 3.99 -10.99
N LEU A 34 -6.70 3.65 -11.12
CA LEU A 34 -6.08 3.31 -12.41
C LEU A 34 -6.60 1.98 -12.98
N ILE A 35 -6.89 0.98 -12.14
CA ILE A 35 -7.39 -0.33 -12.57
C ILE A 35 -8.68 -0.18 -13.41
N PRO A 36 -9.79 0.37 -12.87
CA PRO A 36 -11.00 0.54 -13.66
C PRO A 36 -10.84 1.55 -14.81
N TYR A 37 -9.97 2.55 -14.64
CA TYR A 37 -9.69 3.51 -15.70
C TYR A 37 -9.02 2.86 -16.91
N PHE A 38 -7.95 2.09 -16.72
CA PHE A 38 -7.27 1.38 -17.82
C PHE A 38 -8.15 0.30 -18.45
N ARG A 39 -9.01 -0.34 -17.64
CA ARG A 39 -9.98 -1.28 -18.17
C ARG A 39 -10.88 -0.62 -19.22
N ILE A 40 -11.29 0.63 -18.99
CA ILE A 40 -12.14 1.38 -19.92
C ILE A 40 -11.33 1.86 -21.12
N ILE A 41 -10.24 2.60 -20.91
CA ILE A 41 -9.52 3.26 -22.01
C ILE A 41 -8.76 2.29 -22.91
N CYS A 42 -8.28 1.18 -22.37
CA CYS A 42 -7.55 0.15 -23.12
C CYS A 42 -8.44 -1.02 -23.54
N GLU A 43 -9.73 -1.03 -23.14
CA GLU A 43 -10.71 -2.08 -23.49
C GLU A 43 -10.24 -3.50 -23.11
N ILE A 44 -9.67 -3.66 -21.91
CA ILE A 44 -9.06 -4.91 -21.41
C ILE A 44 -9.95 -5.58 -20.35
N GLY A 45 -9.69 -6.88 -20.06
CA GLY A 45 -10.34 -7.63 -18.98
C GLY A 45 -9.86 -7.23 -17.59
N TRP A 46 -10.47 -7.82 -16.56
CA TRP A 46 -10.05 -7.55 -15.17
C TRP A 46 -8.67 -8.10 -14.88
N PHE A 47 -8.33 -9.29 -15.42
CA PHE A 47 -6.98 -9.86 -15.25
C PHE A 47 -5.90 -8.88 -15.71
N GLU A 48 -6.04 -8.37 -16.95
CA GLU A 48 -5.08 -7.42 -17.52
C GLU A 48 -5.08 -6.11 -16.72
N ALA A 49 -6.25 -5.59 -16.33
CA ALA A 49 -6.35 -4.36 -15.57
C ALA A 49 -5.63 -4.46 -14.22
N PHE A 50 -5.71 -5.61 -13.53
CA PHE A 50 -4.98 -5.86 -12.29
C PHE A 50 -3.48 -6.10 -12.48
N LEU A 51 -2.94 -6.20 -13.72
CA LEU A 51 -1.49 -6.13 -13.95
C LEU A 51 -0.88 -4.80 -13.52
N VAL A 52 -1.68 -3.76 -13.30
CA VAL A 52 -1.31 -2.52 -12.63
C VAL A 52 -0.65 -2.82 -11.28
N THR A 53 -1.31 -3.63 -10.45
CA THR A 53 -0.74 -4.03 -9.14
C THR A 53 0.50 -4.89 -9.31
N ALA A 54 0.52 -5.80 -10.27
CA ALA A 54 1.69 -6.62 -10.55
C ALA A 54 2.89 -5.77 -10.94
N ALA A 55 2.76 -4.87 -11.91
CA ALA A 55 3.83 -4.02 -12.38
C ALA A 55 4.41 -3.14 -11.25
N PHE A 56 3.54 -2.62 -10.39
CA PHE A 56 3.93 -1.78 -9.28
C PHE A 56 4.63 -2.56 -8.15
N TYR A 57 4.02 -3.64 -7.66
CA TYR A 57 4.51 -4.36 -6.48
C TYR A 57 5.64 -5.36 -6.77
N ILE A 58 5.82 -5.83 -8.02
CA ILE A 58 6.93 -6.72 -8.37
C ILE A 58 8.28 -6.04 -8.19
N SER A 59 8.32 -4.71 -8.31
CA SER A 59 9.53 -3.90 -8.08
C SER A 59 10.08 -4.09 -6.65
N TYR A 60 9.21 -4.24 -5.65
CA TYR A 60 9.61 -4.48 -4.26
C TYR A 60 10.36 -5.80 -4.10
N PHE A 61 9.92 -6.84 -4.79
CA PHE A 61 10.61 -8.13 -4.75
C PHE A 61 11.97 -8.09 -5.45
N ILE A 62 12.00 -7.53 -6.66
CA ILE A 62 13.22 -7.49 -7.48
C ILE A 62 14.26 -6.53 -6.89
N LEU A 63 13.82 -5.38 -6.38
CA LEU A 63 14.70 -4.27 -6.01
C LEU A 63 14.94 -4.12 -4.49
N ALA A 64 14.29 -4.88 -3.62
CA ALA A 64 14.53 -4.78 -2.17
C ALA A 64 16.00 -4.99 -1.79
N ILE A 65 16.61 -6.09 -2.26
CA ILE A 65 18.02 -6.38 -2.00
C ILE A 65 18.95 -5.41 -2.75
N PRO A 66 18.79 -5.17 -4.06
CA PRO A 66 19.57 -4.15 -4.76
C PRO A 66 19.51 -2.77 -4.12
N SER A 67 18.33 -2.35 -3.63
CA SER A 67 18.16 -1.09 -2.92
C SER A 67 18.96 -1.04 -1.61
N ALA A 68 18.92 -2.10 -0.82
CA ALA A 68 19.70 -2.20 0.41
C ALA A 68 21.21 -2.12 0.12
N LEU A 69 21.70 -2.88 -0.88
CA LEU A 69 23.10 -2.86 -1.31
C LEU A 69 23.53 -1.49 -1.88
N LEU A 70 22.64 -0.83 -2.60
CA LEU A 70 22.89 0.52 -3.10
C LEU A 70 23.04 1.50 -1.93
N LEU A 71 22.12 1.43 -0.96
CA LEU A 71 22.12 2.27 0.23
C LEU A 71 23.36 2.06 1.11
N GLU A 72 24.02 0.89 1.06
CA GLU A 72 25.33 0.69 1.70
C GLU A 72 26.46 1.54 1.08
N ARG A 73 26.34 1.86 -0.20
CA ARG A 73 27.37 2.62 -0.94
C ARG A 73 27.10 4.11 -0.99
N ILE A 74 25.83 4.50 -0.93
CA ILE A 74 25.41 5.91 -0.96
C ILE A 74 24.75 6.29 0.38
N SER A 75 24.56 7.59 0.62
CA SER A 75 23.83 8.03 1.82
C SER A 75 22.32 7.75 1.68
N LEU A 76 21.62 7.61 2.82
CA LEU A 76 20.15 7.42 2.84
C LEU A 76 19.45 8.55 2.09
N ILE A 77 19.94 9.78 2.25
CA ILE A 77 19.41 10.98 1.58
C ILE A 77 19.54 10.87 0.07
N ARG A 78 20.71 10.43 -0.44
CA ARG A 78 20.89 10.21 -1.88
C ARG A 78 19.99 9.10 -2.40
N GLY A 79 19.79 8.05 -1.62
CA GLY A 79 18.83 6.98 -1.95
C GLY A 79 17.41 7.52 -2.11
N ILE A 80 16.97 8.40 -1.21
CA ILE A 80 15.65 9.05 -1.29
C ILE A 80 15.55 9.92 -2.55
N LEU A 81 16.56 10.72 -2.87
CA LEU A 81 16.56 11.57 -4.07
C LEU A 81 16.52 10.75 -5.36
N ILE A 82 17.27 9.64 -5.45
CA ILE A 82 17.24 8.73 -6.59
C ILE A 82 15.83 8.09 -6.69
N GLY A 83 15.26 7.67 -5.57
CA GLY A 83 13.92 7.11 -5.55
C GLY A 83 12.85 8.09 -6.04
N LEU A 84 12.90 9.36 -5.59
CA LEU A 84 12.03 10.42 -6.11
C LEU A 84 12.22 10.61 -7.62
N GLY A 85 13.46 10.61 -8.12
CA GLY A 85 13.77 10.69 -9.54
C GLY A 85 13.14 9.55 -10.36
N LEU A 86 13.15 8.32 -9.84
CA LEU A 86 12.51 7.17 -10.48
C LEU A 86 10.98 7.33 -10.53
N ILE A 87 10.36 7.86 -9.46
CA ILE A 87 8.91 8.11 -9.44
C ILE A 87 8.55 9.20 -10.46
N ILE A 88 9.34 10.28 -10.53
CA ILE A 88 9.16 11.35 -11.52
C ILE A 88 9.24 10.77 -12.93
N LEU A 89 10.27 9.98 -13.24
CA LEU A 89 10.45 9.35 -14.55
C LEU A 89 9.27 8.43 -14.86
N GLY A 90 8.86 7.58 -13.92
CA GLY A 90 7.68 6.71 -14.07
C GLY A 90 6.41 7.51 -14.35
N SER A 91 6.22 8.64 -13.67
CA SER A 91 5.07 9.53 -13.88
C SER A 91 5.10 10.19 -15.28
N LEU A 92 6.27 10.60 -15.76
CA LEU A 92 6.41 11.20 -17.10
C LEU A 92 6.16 10.17 -18.22
N ILE A 93 6.45 8.89 -18.01
CA ILE A 93 6.16 7.82 -18.97
C ILE A 93 4.65 7.64 -19.22
N PHE A 94 3.80 8.05 -18.28
CA PHE A 94 2.35 8.06 -18.51
C PHE A 94 1.92 8.98 -19.64
N ILE A 95 2.71 10.02 -19.96
CA ILE A 95 2.39 10.95 -21.08
C ILE A 95 2.41 10.25 -22.43
N PRO A 96 3.53 9.63 -22.89
CA PRO A 96 3.52 8.86 -24.13
C PRO A 96 2.59 7.65 -24.06
N ALA A 97 2.45 7.01 -22.89
CA ALA A 97 1.50 5.90 -22.73
C ALA A 97 0.05 6.32 -23.03
N ALA A 98 -0.35 7.52 -22.60
CA ALA A 98 -1.68 8.09 -22.86
C ALA A 98 -1.86 8.52 -24.32
N ILE A 99 -0.84 9.16 -24.92
CA ILE A 99 -0.86 9.59 -26.32
C ILE A 99 -1.07 8.40 -27.28
N TYR A 100 -0.33 7.32 -27.04
CA TYR A 100 -0.46 6.10 -27.86
C TYR A 100 -1.55 5.14 -27.37
N ARG A 101 -2.18 5.41 -26.23
CA ARG A 101 -3.16 4.55 -25.54
C ARG A 101 -2.67 3.09 -25.48
N TYR A 102 -1.39 2.92 -25.11
CA TYR A 102 -0.73 1.63 -25.13
C TYR A 102 -0.43 1.13 -23.71
N PHE A 103 -1.20 0.15 -23.25
CA PHE A 103 -1.20 -0.37 -21.87
C PHE A 103 0.19 -0.79 -21.35
N PRO A 104 1.04 -1.51 -22.11
CA PRO A 104 2.36 -1.91 -21.63
C PRO A 104 3.28 -0.74 -21.23
N ILE A 105 3.15 0.44 -21.86
CA ILE A 105 3.95 1.61 -21.49
C ILE A 105 3.49 2.13 -20.12
N PHE A 106 2.20 2.11 -19.79
CA PHE A 106 1.71 2.43 -18.45
C PHE A 106 2.29 1.48 -17.39
N LEU A 107 2.38 0.17 -17.68
CA LEU A 107 2.99 -0.81 -16.76
C LEU A 107 4.47 -0.54 -16.50
N ILE A 108 5.24 -0.09 -17.51
CA ILE A 108 6.63 0.34 -17.34
C ILE A 108 6.70 1.56 -16.41
N GLY A 109 5.82 2.55 -16.59
CA GLY A 109 5.73 3.71 -15.71
C GLY A 109 5.44 3.31 -14.27
N LEU A 110 4.49 2.40 -14.04
CA LEU A 110 4.14 1.86 -12.72
C LEU A 110 5.29 1.08 -12.08
N PHE A 111 6.01 0.26 -12.86
CA PHE A 111 7.21 -0.43 -12.37
C PHE A 111 8.28 0.55 -11.88
N LEU A 112 8.54 1.62 -12.63
CA LEU A 112 9.50 2.65 -12.23
C LEU A 112 9.05 3.43 -10.98
N GLN A 113 7.76 3.72 -10.85
CA GLN A 113 7.21 4.32 -9.63
C GLN A 113 7.40 3.38 -8.43
N GLY A 114 7.06 2.10 -8.58
CA GLY A 114 7.29 1.09 -7.56
C GLY A 114 8.77 0.91 -7.21
N ALA A 115 9.67 0.97 -8.20
CA ALA A 115 11.12 0.94 -8.01
C ALA A 115 11.62 2.11 -7.16
N GLY A 116 11.16 3.31 -7.47
CA GLY A 116 11.45 4.51 -6.68
C GLY A 116 10.96 4.40 -5.25
N LEU A 117 9.71 3.93 -5.06
CA LEU A 117 9.13 3.71 -3.73
C LEU A 117 9.89 2.64 -2.94
N THR A 118 10.31 1.54 -3.57
CA THR A 118 11.11 0.49 -2.92
C THR A 118 12.40 1.06 -2.34
N LEU A 119 13.14 1.83 -3.13
CA LEU A 119 14.40 2.46 -2.69
C LEU A 119 14.16 3.48 -1.57
N MET A 120 13.16 4.34 -1.73
CA MET A 120 12.81 5.35 -0.74
C MET A 120 12.30 4.73 0.57
N GLN A 121 11.46 3.71 0.50
CA GLN A 121 10.91 3.05 1.68
C GLN A 121 12.00 2.31 2.46
N THR A 122 12.94 1.64 1.78
CA THR A 122 14.10 1.00 2.41
C THR A 122 14.95 2.04 3.14
N ALA A 123 15.24 3.18 2.52
CA ALA A 123 15.98 4.27 3.13
C ALA A 123 15.23 4.90 4.32
N SER A 124 13.93 5.20 4.16
CA SER A 124 13.13 5.90 5.16
C SER A 124 12.84 5.06 6.39
N ASN A 125 12.56 3.75 6.23
CA ASN A 125 12.33 2.84 7.36
C ASN A 125 13.58 2.75 8.23
N LEU A 126 14.75 2.62 7.61
CA LEU A 126 16.02 2.60 8.35
C LEU A 126 16.26 3.94 9.06
N TYR A 127 16.03 5.06 8.36
CA TYR A 127 16.21 6.40 8.92
C TYR A 127 15.30 6.65 10.12
N VAL A 128 13.98 6.30 10.03
CA VAL A 128 13.03 6.43 11.16
C VAL A 128 13.46 5.60 12.37
N THR A 129 14.05 4.44 12.14
CA THR A 129 14.53 3.56 13.21
C THR A 129 15.73 4.17 13.93
N LEU A 130 16.63 4.85 13.20
CA LEU A 130 17.83 5.47 13.74
C LEU A 130 17.57 6.84 14.43
N LEU A 131 16.42 7.47 14.17
CA LEU A 131 16.01 8.73 14.79
C LEU A 131 15.42 8.51 16.18
N GLY A 132 16.22 8.37 17.22
CA GLY A 132 15.78 8.25 18.61
C GLY A 132 15.81 6.83 19.15
N SER A 133 15.17 6.58 20.32
CA SER A 133 15.26 5.29 20.99
C SER A 133 14.48 4.17 20.27
N ILE A 134 14.99 2.94 20.35
CA ILE A 134 14.39 1.75 19.74
C ILE A 134 12.96 1.50 20.30
N GLU A 135 12.74 1.76 21.60
CA GLU A 135 11.45 1.59 22.27
C GLU A 135 10.36 2.47 21.66
N SER A 136 10.73 3.64 21.15
CA SER A 136 9.78 4.58 20.50
C SER A 136 9.69 4.41 18.97
N ALA A 137 10.48 3.52 18.36
CA ALA A 137 10.50 3.28 16.92
C ALA A 137 9.13 2.83 16.39
N ALA A 138 8.48 1.89 17.09
CA ALA A 138 7.14 1.40 16.72
C ALA A 138 6.10 2.53 16.65
N LYS A 139 6.12 3.46 17.61
CA LYS A 139 5.24 4.63 17.61
C LYS A 139 5.52 5.55 16.42
N ARG A 140 6.79 5.81 16.11
CA ARG A 140 7.16 6.63 14.94
C ARG A 140 6.70 6.00 13.63
N ILE A 141 6.92 4.69 13.46
CA ILE A 141 6.47 3.94 12.27
C ILE A 141 4.94 3.98 12.14
N SER A 142 4.21 3.85 13.24
CA SER A 142 2.74 3.94 13.23
C SER A 142 2.24 5.32 12.80
N ILE A 143 2.88 6.40 13.28
CA ILE A 143 2.54 7.76 12.86
C ILE A 143 2.79 7.93 11.34
N MET A 144 3.91 7.40 10.84
CA MET A 144 4.21 7.40 9.40
C MET A 144 3.18 6.59 8.61
N GLY A 145 2.72 5.45 9.15
CA GLY A 145 1.65 4.64 8.57
C GLY A 145 0.33 5.41 8.44
N ILE A 146 -0.04 6.20 9.44
CA ILE A 146 -1.22 7.07 9.38
C ILE A 146 -1.07 8.12 8.26
N ALA A 147 0.09 8.77 8.15
CA ALA A 147 0.37 9.73 7.07
C ALA A 147 0.21 9.08 5.68
N ASN A 148 0.69 7.84 5.52
CA ASN A 148 0.50 7.03 4.32
C ASN A 148 -0.98 6.79 3.98
N LYS A 149 -1.80 6.43 4.97
CA LYS A 149 -3.23 6.16 4.74
C LYS A 149 -4.04 7.42 4.48
N ILE A 150 -3.72 8.54 5.12
CA ILE A 150 -4.33 9.85 4.80
C ILE A 150 -4.03 10.21 3.34
N ALA A 151 -2.78 10.05 2.89
CA ALA A 151 -2.40 10.32 1.51
C ALA A 151 -3.12 9.40 0.52
N GLY A 152 -3.27 8.11 0.86
CA GLY A 152 -4.02 7.16 0.05
C GLY A 152 -5.49 7.54 -0.10
N ALA A 153 -6.12 7.99 0.99
CA ALA A 153 -7.50 8.48 0.96
C ALA A 153 -7.64 9.71 0.05
N LEU A 154 -6.72 10.68 0.18
CA LEU A 154 -6.72 11.89 -0.64
C LEU A 154 -6.40 11.59 -2.12
N GLY A 155 -5.48 10.67 -2.39
CA GLY A 155 -5.11 10.26 -3.76
C GLY A 155 -6.30 9.72 -4.53
N GLY A 156 -7.08 8.83 -3.91
CA GLY A 156 -8.31 8.29 -4.49
C GLY A 156 -9.35 9.37 -4.80
N LEU A 157 -9.57 10.30 -3.84
CA LEU A 157 -10.50 11.42 -4.03
C LEU A 157 -10.06 12.36 -5.17
N ILE A 158 -8.80 12.78 -5.18
CA ILE A 158 -8.26 13.75 -6.12
C ILE A 158 -8.25 13.15 -7.53
N LEU A 159 -7.58 12.01 -7.72
CA LEU A 159 -7.44 11.41 -9.04
C LEU A 159 -8.78 10.87 -9.56
N GLY A 160 -9.59 10.25 -8.70
CA GLY A 160 -10.91 9.77 -9.06
C GLY A 160 -11.84 10.90 -9.50
N GLY A 161 -11.82 12.03 -8.78
CA GLY A 161 -12.57 13.23 -9.16
C GLY A 161 -12.12 13.82 -10.49
N VAL A 162 -10.81 13.81 -10.80
CA VAL A 162 -10.28 14.33 -12.07
C VAL A 162 -10.59 13.38 -13.24
N LEU A 163 -10.42 12.07 -13.08
CA LEU A 163 -10.54 11.11 -14.19
C LEU A 163 -11.99 10.72 -14.49
N PHE A 164 -12.84 10.61 -13.47
CA PHE A 164 -14.23 10.20 -13.64
C PHE A 164 -15.22 11.36 -13.48
N GLY A 165 -14.81 12.46 -12.86
CA GLY A 165 -15.70 13.60 -12.60
C GLY A 165 -16.94 13.19 -11.80
N SER A 166 -18.11 13.73 -12.17
CA SER A 166 -19.41 13.31 -11.65
C SER A 166 -19.99 12.09 -12.36
N ASN A 167 -19.37 11.64 -13.46
CA ASN A 167 -19.88 10.52 -14.26
C ASN A 167 -19.47 9.19 -13.59
N LYS A 168 -20.44 8.28 -13.45
CA LYS A 168 -20.14 6.91 -13.04
C LYS A 168 -19.47 6.18 -14.21
N ALA A 169 -18.53 5.29 -13.94
CA ALA A 169 -17.89 4.49 -15.02
C ALA A 169 -18.92 3.69 -15.85
N GLN A 170 -20.09 3.39 -15.28
CA GLN A 170 -21.21 2.78 -15.98
C GLN A 170 -21.81 3.73 -17.04
N ASP A 171 -21.94 5.03 -16.71
CA ASP A 171 -22.44 6.03 -17.66
C ASP A 171 -21.45 6.18 -18.81
N ILE A 172 -20.15 6.17 -18.52
CA ILE A 172 -19.07 6.16 -19.51
C ILE A 172 -19.17 4.91 -20.38
N SER A 173 -19.29 3.72 -19.78
CA SER A 173 -19.40 2.45 -20.52
C SER A 173 -20.67 2.35 -21.36
N SER A 174 -21.81 2.79 -20.84
CA SER A 174 -23.07 2.82 -21.57
C SER A 174 -23.02 3.82 -22.74
N HIS A 175 -22.40 4.97 -22.55
CA HIS A 175 -22.19 5.95 -23.60
C HIS A 175 -21.29 5.41 -24.72
N ILE A 176 -20.15 4.78 -24.36
CA ILE A 176 -19.22 4.15 -25.31
C ILE A 176 -19.92 3.11 -26.18
N ASN A 177 -20.82 2.31 -25.62
CA ASN A 177 -21.55 1.27 -26.34
C ASN A 177 -22.59 1.82 -27.35
N GLN A 178 -22.96 3.10 -27.26
CA GLN A 178 -23.89 3.77 -28.17
C GLN A 178 -23.16 4.51 -29.30
N LEU A 179 -21.85 4.71 -29.22
CA LEU A 179 -21.05 5.44 -30.20
C LEU A 179 -20.74 4.58 -31.43
N SER A 180 -20.59 5.24 -32.57
CA SER A 180 -20.00 4.63 -33.78
C SER A 180 -18.53 4.23 -33.50
N THR A 181 -17.97 3.31 -34.27
CA THR A 181 -16.57 2.87 -34.11
C THR A 181 -15.58 4.04 -34.18
N ALA A 182 -15.80 5.00 -35.06
CA ALA A 182 -14.94 6.18 -35.17
C ALA A 182 -15.07 7.10 -33.96
N ASP A 183 -16.31 7.44 -33.56
CA ASP A 183 -16.56 8.31 -32.40
C ASP A 183 -16.07 7.66 -31.10
N ARG A 184 -16.21 6.34 -30.96
CA ARG A 184 -15.71 5.55 -29.84
C ARG A 184 -14.19 5.70 -29.70
N THR A 185 -13.44 5.58 -30.79
CA THR A 185 -11.98 5.73 -30.74
C THR A 185 -11.59 7.13 -30.29
N VAL A 186 -12.18 8.17 -30.86
CA VAL A 186 -11.94 9.57 -30.48
C VAL A 186 -12.28 9.82 -29.01
N TYR A 187 -13.41 9.28 -28.53
CA TYR A 187 -13.83 9.43 -27.14
C TYR A 187 -12.83 8.77 -26.18
N LEU A 188 -12.38 7.54 -26.49
CA LEU A 188 -11.42 6.80 -25.65
C LEU A 188 -10.04 7.47 -25.67
N ASP A 189 -9.61 8.05 -26.81
CA ASP A 189 -8.35 8.79 -26.90
C ASP A 189 -8.41 10.07 -26.06
N ASN A 190 -9.51 10.81 -26.10
CA ASN A 190 -9.71 11.98 -25.26
C ASN A 190 -9.74 11.62 -23.76
N LEU A 191 -10.40 10.51 -23.43
CA LEU A 191 -10.41 10.00 -22.06
C LEU A 191 -9.00 9.59 -21.63
N ALA A 192 -8.22 8.89 -22.48
CA ALA A 192 -6.83 8.54 -22.20
C ALA A 192 -5.93 9.77 -21.99
N HIS A 193 -6.14 10.83 -22.77
CA HIS A 193 -5.40 12.09 -22.62
C HIS A 193 -5.70 12.81 -21.30
N SER A 194 -6.85 12.57 -20.66
CA SER A 194 -7.21 13.23 -19.40
C SER A 194 -6.25 12.90 -18.26
N ILE A 195 -5.49 11.79 -18.32
CA ILE A 195 -4.49 11.41 -17.32
C ILE A 195 -3.20 12.23 -17.42
N ILE A 196 -2.91 12.86 -18.56
CA ILE A 196 -1.66 13.60 -18.81
C ILE A 196 -1.50 14.75 -17.82
N SER A 197 -2.54 15.57 -17.68
CA SER A 197 -2.50 16.75 -16.79
C SER A 197 -2.24 16.39 -15.32
N PRO A 198 -2.98 15.44 -14.70
CA PRO A 198 -2.69 15.01 -13.32
C PRO A 198 -1.27 14.51 -13.13
N TYR A 199 -0.79 13.65 -14.06
CA TYR A 199 0.56 13.07 -13.93
C TYR A 199 1.67 14.09 -14.16
N LEU A 200 1.47 15.07 -15.03
CA LEU A 200 2.39 16.19 -15.19
C LEU A 200 2.45 17.06 -13.93
N ILE A 201 1.28 17.39 -13.35
CA ILE A 201 1.22 18.13 -12.07
C ILE A 201 1.93 17.34 -10.96
N MET A 202 1.67 16.04 -10.84
CA MET A 202 2.35 15.18 -9.87
C MET A 202 3.87 15.19 -10.07
N ALA A 203 4.35 15.08 -11.30
CA ALA A 203 5.78 15.14 -11.61
C ALA A 203 6.38 16.49 -11.18
N ILE A 204 5.72 17.61 -11.46
CA ILE A 204 6.17 18.96 -11.05
C ILE A 204 6.20 19.06 -9.51
N CYS A 205 5.16 18.59 -8.83
CA CYS A 205 5.12 18.58 -7.36
C CYS A 205 6.24 17.72 -6.76
N LEU A 206 6.57 16.57 -7.35
CA LEU A 206 7.66 15.71 -6.91
C LEU A 206 9.02 16.36 -7.16
N ILE A 207 9.21 17.06 -8.27
CA ILE A 207 10.44 17.84 -8.55
C ILE A 207 10.60 18.92 -7.48
N ALA A 208 9.54 19.68 -7.18
CA ALA A 208 9.57 20.70 -6.13
C ALA A 208 9.90 20.06 -4.76
N LEU A 209 9.27 18.91 -4.43
CA LEU A 209 9.56 18.18 -3.21
C LEU A 209 11.02 17.71 -3.15
N MET A 210 11.57 17.22 -4.26
CA MET A 210 12.98 16.80 -4.36
C MET A 210 13.92 17.96 -4.05
N PHE A 211 13.65 19.17 -4.58
CA PHE A 211 14.41 20.38 -4.25
C PHE A 211 14.27 20.80 -2.79
N ILE A 212 13.05 20.76 -2.24
CA ILE A 212 12.78 21.04 -0.83
C ILE A 212 13.58 20.08 0.06
N PHE A 213 13.51 18.77 -0.23
CA PHE A 213 14.22 17.75 0.53
C PHE A 213 15.74 17.93 0.45
N TYR A 214 16.26 18.26 -0.72
CA TYR A 214 17.67 18.59 -0.91
C TYR A 214 18.09 19.83 -0.11
N ALA A 215 17.27 20.88 -0.09
CA ALA A 215 17.53 22.12 0.63
C ALA A 215 17.45 21.98 2.16
N MET A 216 16.58 21.09 2.66
CA MET A 216 16.41 20.83 4.10
C MET A 216 17.65 20.19 4.74
N LYS A 217 18.55 19.60 3.95
CA LYS A 217 19.78 18.90 4.40
C LYS A 217 19.52 18.05 5.66
N PRO A 218 18.63 17.07 5.62
CA PRO A 218 18.37 16.21 6.78
C PRO A 218 19.68 15.57 7.25
N VAL A 219 19.79 15.36 8.57
CA VAL A 219 21.03 14.83 9.17
C VAL A 219 21.27 13.42 8.64
N ASP A 220 22.43 13.19 8.01
CA ASP A 220 22.82 11.84 7.60
C ASP A 220 23.32 11.09 8.86
N THR A 221 22.46 10.24 9.40
CA THR A 221 22.71 9.53 10.67
C THR A 221 23.60 8.30 10.51
N ARG A 222 24.16 8.08 9.35
CA ARG A 222 24.92 6.87 9.04
C ARG A 222 26.32 6.91 9.63
N GLU A 223 26.52 6.23 10.77
CA GLU A 223 27.84 5.64 11.06
C GLU A 223 28.09 4.51 10.06
N LYS A 224 29.33 4.43 9.51
CA LYS A 224 29.72 3.39 8.54
C LYS A 224 29.40 2.00 9.10
N THR A 225 28.22 1.49 8.78
CA THR A 225 27.83 0.13 9.15
C THR A 225 28.79 -0.85 8.49
N LYS A 226 29.29 -1.81 9.27
CA LYS A 226 30.14 -2.90 8.78
C LYS A 226 29.47 -3.58 7.59
N LYS A 227 30.22 -3.83 6.52
CA LYS A 227 29.74 -4.59 5.34
C LYS A 227 29.12 -5.88 5.80
N GLN A 228 27.81 -6.00 5.72
CA GLN A 228 27.08 -7.21 6.08
C GLN A 228 27.01 -8.11 4.85
N LYS A 229 27.42 -9.37 5.01
CA LYS A 229 27.19 -10.40 3.99
C LYS A 229 25.74 -10.86 4.12
N TYR A 230 24.89 -10.48 3.16
CA TYR A 230 23.52 -10.99 3.07
C TYR A 230 23.55 -12.50 2.83
N SER A 231 23.16 -13.28 3.83
CA SER A 231 23.04 -14.73 3.74
C SER A 231 21.73 -15.18 4.36
N PHE A 232 20.90 -15.81 3.55
CA PHE A 232 19.64 -16.41 4.01
C PHE A 232 19.82 -17.66 4.87
N ARG A 233 21.06 -18.17 4.99
CA ARG A 233 21.36 -19.35 5.81
C ARG A 233 21.26 -18.98 7.30
N GLY A 234 20.49 -19.77 8.05
CA GLY A 234 20.31 -19.58 9.50
C GLY A 234 19.22 -18.56 9.87
N ILE A 235 18.34 -18.18 8.94
CA ILE A 235 17.13 -17.43 9.27
C ILE A 235 16.17 -18.34 10.03
N PRO A 236 15.59 -17.87 11.17
CA PRO A 236 14.63 -18.66 11.94
C PRO A 236 13.40 -19.07 11.11
N THR A 237 12.87 -20.26 11.35
CA THR A 237 11.69 -20.78 10.61
C THR A 237 10.47 -19.87 10.75
N HIS A 238 10.26 -19.27 11.95
CA HIS A 238 9.12 -18.36 12.14
C HIS A 238 9.24 -17.08 11.31
N SER A 239 10.44 -16.65 10.94
CA SER A 239 10.67 -15.50 10.05
C SER A 239 10.28 -15.83 8.60
N TRP A 240 10.55 -17.04 8.11
CA TRP A 240 10.08 -17.53 6.82
C TRP A 240 8.55 -17.65 6.77
N LEU A 241 7.95 -18.14 7.85
CA LEU A 241 6.49 -18.13 7.98
C LEU A 241 5.94 -16.71 8.04
N GLY A 242 6.70 -15.77 8.63
CA GLY A 242 6.39 -14.34 8.61
C GLY A 242 6.43 -13.74 7.20
N PHE A 243 7.37 -14.15 6.35
CA PHE A 243 7.38 -13.77 4.95
C PHE A 243 6.08 -14.18 4.23
N ILE A 244 5.62 -15.43 4.43
CA ILE A 244 4.34 -15.90 3.89
C ILE A 244 3.16 -15.12 4.49
N ALA A 245 3.22 -14.78 5.78
CA ALA A 245 2.19 -13.98 6.43
C ALA A 245 2.10 -12.57 5.82
N ILE A 246 3.24 -11.91 5.58
CA ILE A 246 3.28 -10.61 4.87
C ILE A 246 2.77 -10.76 3.43
N PHE A 247 3.18 -11.81 2.71
CA PHE A 247 2.71 -12.07 1.35
C PHE A 247 1.18 -12.14 1.28
N LEU A 248 0.58 -12.96 2.13
CA LEU A 248 -0.87 -13.14 2.16
C LEU A 248 -1.61 -11.91 2.68
N TYR A 249 -1.04 -11.24 3.69
CA TYR A 249 -1.62 -10.01 4.23
C TYR A 249 -1.61 -8.88 3.20
N VAL A 250 -0.45 -8.60 2.58
CA VAL A 250 -0.34 -7.52 1.60
C VAL A 250 -1.21 -7.81 0.37
N GLY A 251 -1.27 -9.08 -0.07
CA GLY A 251 -2.20 -9.46 -1.12
C GLY A 251 -3.65 -9.16 -0.76
N ALA A 252 -4.07 -9.48 0.47
CA ALA A 252 -5.42 -9.20 0.94
C ALA A 252 -5.69 -7.69 1.09
N GLU A 253 -4.73 -6.93 1.62
CA GLU A 253 -4.82 -5.47 1.77
C GLU A 253 -4.93 -4.77 0.41
N VAL A 254 -4.11 -5.17 -0.56
CA VAL A 254 -4.12 -4.64 -1.92
C VAL A 254 -5.42 -4.97 -2.62
N ILE A 255 -5.92 -6.20 -2.52
CA ILE A 255 -7.24 -6.56 -3.05
C ILE A 255 -8.32 -5.64 -2.47
N ALA A 256 -8.40 -5.51 -1.14
CA ALA A 256 -9.43 -4.67 -0.51
C ALA A 256 -9.33 -3.20 -0.91
N GLY A 257 -8.11 -2.65 -1.00
CA GLY A 257 -7.88 -1.25 -1.39
C GLY A 257 -8.12 -1.02 -2.88
N ASP A 258 -7.45 -1.80 -3.73
CA ASP A 258 -7.38 -1.54 -5.17
C ASP A 258 -8.62 -2.03 -5.93
N SER A 259 -9.33 -3.07 -5.44
CA SER A 259 -10.57 -3.52 -6.07
C SER A 259 -11.82 -2.75 -5.61
N SER A 260 -11.73 -1.95 -4.54
CA SER A 260 -12.90 -1.30 -3.91
C SER A 260 -13.66 -0.40 -4.88
N VAL A 261 -12.95 0.41 -5.67
CA VAL A 261 -13.53 1.29 -6.68
C VAL A 261 -14.16 0.47 -7.81
N ALA A 262 -13.43 -0.53 -8.32
CA ALA A 262 -13.91 -1.40 -9.38
C ALA A 262 -15.18 -2.16 -8.97
N TYR A 263 -15.22 -2.66 -7.73
CA TYR A 263 -16.38 -3.36 -7.20
C TYR A 263 -17.57 -2.42 -7.02
N ALA A 264 -17.36 -1.21 -6.51
CA ALA A 264 -18.39 -0.20 -6.39
C ALA A 264 -18.97 0.20 -7.77
N GLN A 265 -18.12 0.40 -8.78
CA GLN A 265 -18.55 0.70 -10.15
C GLN A 265 -19.44 -0.38 -10.76
N THR A 266 -19.18 -1.65 -10.43
CA THR A 266 -19.94 -2.78 -10.97
C THR A 266 -21.17 -3.16 -10.14
N SER A 267 -21.45 -2.48 -9.02
CA SER A 267 -22.45 -2.90 -8.01
C SER A 267 -23.81 -2.20 -8.11
N ASN A 268 -24.07 -1.39 -9.14
CA ASN A 268 -25.34 -0.68 -9.36
C ASN A 268 -25.87 0.04 -8.10
N LEU A 269 -25.01 0.85 -7.48
CA LEU A 269 -25.33 1.55 -6.24
C LEU A 269 -26.42 2.58 -6.44
N GLN A 270 -27.41 2.58 -5.55
CA GLN A 270 -28.37 3.68 -5.46
C GLN A 270 -27.68 4.89 -4.80
N PRO A 271 -28.00 6.13 -5.22
CA PRO A 271 -27.47 7.33 -4.59
C PRO A 271 -27.74 7.36 -3.09
N LEU A 272 -26.70 7.53 -2.29
CA LEU A 272 -26.77 7.69 -0.84
C LEU A 272 -26.39 9.12 -0.50
N ASN A 273 -27.35 10.02 -0.70
CA ASN A 273 -27.16 11.46 -0.54
C ASN A 273 -27.24 11.86 0.93
N PHE A 274 -26.23 12.58 1.39
CA PHE A 274 -26.24 13.32 2.63
C PHE A 274 -26.16 14.80 2.31
N CYS A 275 -27.23 15.54 2.61
CA CYS A 275 -27.35 16.96 2.27
C CYS A 275 -27.35 17.83 3.54
N ILE A 276 -26.48 18.83 3.57
CA ILE A 276 -26.50 19.91 4.57
C ILE A 276 -26.68 21.22 3.80
N SER A 277 -27.84 21.86 3.95
CA SER A 277 -28.21 23.04 3.17
C SER A 277 -28.12 22.74 1.67
N ASN A 278 -27.36 23.51 0.91
CA ASN A 278 -27.18 23.34 -0.54
C ASN A 278 -26.03 22.38 -0.93
N TRP A 279 -25.36 21.76 0.05
CA TRP A 279 -24.27 20.84 -0.19
C TRP A 279 -24.74 19.41 -0.01
N CYS A 280 -24.74 18.64 -1.12
CA CYS A 280 -25.07 17.22 -1.10
C CYS A 280 -23.82 16.41 -1.48
N ILE A 281 -23.52 15.40 -0.67
CA ILE A 281 -22.46 14.41 -0.95
C ILE A 281 -23.14 13.07 -1.17
N ASP A 282 -22.88 12.47 -2.33
CA ASP A 282 -23.32 11.10 -2.62
C ASP A 282 -22.24 10.11 -2.16
N PHE A 283 -22.46 9.47 -1.01
CA PHE A 283 -21.58 8.46 -0.45
C PHE A 283 -21.52 7.16 -1.26
N SER A 284 -22.39 6.98 -2.25
CA SER A 284 -22.33 5.83 -3.15
C SER A 284 -21.37 6.03 -4.33
N THR A 285 -20.73 7.18 -4.43
CA THR A 285 -19.78 7.50 -5.50
C THR A 285 -18.58 6.55 -5.47
N PRO A 286 -18.32 5.77 -6.55
CA PRO A 286 -17.35 4.68 -6.51
C PRO A 286 -15.93 5.09 -6.14
N HIS A 287 -15.43 6.23 -6.61
CA HIS A 287 -14.06 6.66 -6.32
C HIS A 287 -13.81 7.04 -4.85
N TYR A 288 -14.85 7.13 -4.00
CA TYR A 288 -14.70 7.33 -2.56
C TYR A 288 -14.35 6.03 -1.82
N PHE A 289 -14.58 4.85 -2.42
CA PHE A 289 -14.45 3.59 -1.69
C PHE A 289 -13.04 3.29 -1.22
N THR A 290 -12.00 3.63 -1.99
CA THR A 290 -10.62 3.54 -1.48
C THR A 290 -10.40 4.44 -0.26
N SER A 291 -10.96 5.65 -0.26
CA SER A 291 -10.86 6.56 0.88
C SER A 291 -11.58 6.00 2.11
N TYR A 292 -12.69 5.28 1.93
CA TYR A 292 -13.37 4.58 3.03
C TYR A 292 -12.52 3.44 3.59
N VAL A 293 -11.86 2.64 2.72
CA VAL A 293 -10.92 1.59 3.15
C VAL A 293 -9.78 2.21 3.96
N MET A 294 -9.18 3.29 3.47
CA MET A 294 -8.09 3.99 4.18
C MET A 294 -8.55 4.58 5.51
N THR A 295 -9.76 5.13 5.58
CA THR A 295 -10.36 5.64 6.81
C THR A 295 -10.55 4.51 7.83
N GLY A 296 -11.06 3.36 7.40
CA GLY A 296 -11.13 2.15 8.24
C GLY A 296 -9.75 1.76 8.80
N MET A 297 -8.71 1.81 7.98
CA MET A 297 -7.34 1.52 8.42
C MET A 297 -6.83 2.55 9.43
N ILE A 298 -7.08 3.84 9.24
CA ILE A 298 -6.68 4.90 10.19
C ILE A 298 -7.32 4.66 11.55
N ILE A 299 -8.64 4.39 11.59
CA ILE A 299 -9.37 4.10 12.82
C ILE A 299 -8.76 2.89 13.52
N GLY A 300 -8.48 1.81 12.79
CA GLY A 300 -7.87 0.63 13.35
C GLY A 300 -6.45 0.87 13.88
N TYR A 301 -5.61 1.65 13.18
CA TYR A 301 -4.29 2.05 13.68
C TYR A 301 -4.38 2.82 14.99
N LEU A 302 -5.30 3.79 15.12
CA LEU A 302 -5.51 4.55 16.35
C LEU A 302 -5.91 3.64 17.51
N ILE A 303 -6.82 2.70 17.27
CA ILE A 303 -7.23 1.69 18.27
C ILE A 303 -6.04 0.81 18.64
N GLY A 304 -5.26 0.34 17.66
CA GLY A 304 -4.07 -0.46 17.89
C GLY A 304 -3.02 0.22 18.76
N ILE A 305 -2.74 1.50 18.51
CA ILE A 305 -1.79 2.30 19.30
C ILE A 305 -2.21 2.38 20.79
N VAL A 306 -3.51 2.41 21.07
CA VAL A 306 -4.04 2.44 22.42
C VAL A 306 -4.04 1.06 23.09
N LEU A 307 -4.40 0.02 22.34
CA LEU A 307 -4.59 -1.32 22.90
C LEU A 307 -3.31 -2.13 22.99
N ILE A 308 -2.36 -1.99 22.04
CA ILE A 308 -1.13 -2.78 21.96
C ILE A 308 0.05 -2.01 22.58
N PRO A 309 0.89 -2.60 23.40
CA PRO A 309 0.77 -3.92 24.05
C PRO A 309 0.03 -3.88 25.39
N LYS A 310 -0.47 -2.71 25.80
CA LYS A 310 -0.93 -2.40 27.15
C LYS A 310 -2.07 -3.32 27.62
N TYR A 311 -3.04 -3.59 26.75
CA TYR A 311 -4.25 -4.35 27.07
C TYR A 311 -4.29 -5.70 26.35
N ILE A 312 -3.80 -5.77 25.12
CA ILE A 312 -3.87 -6.97 24.26
C ILE A 312 -2.51 -7.19 23.59
N SER A 313 -2.06 -8.46 23.55
CA SER A 313 -0.81 -8.78 22.85
C SER A 313 -0.97 -8.70 21.33
N GLN A 314 0.14 -8.46 20.62
CA GLN A 314 0.17 -8.37 19.16
C GLN A 314 -0.36 -9.64 18.49
N GLU A 315 -0.03 -10.82 19.05
CA GLU A 315 -0.45 -12.11 18.56
C GLU A 315 -1.97 -12.28 18.64
N LYS A 316 -2.56 -11.90 19.79
CA LYS A 316 -4.01 -11.95 19.98
C LYS A 316 -4.74 -10.94 19.09
N MET A 317 -4.18 -9.74 18.92
CA MET A 317 -4.74 -8.74 17.99
C MET A 317 -4.72 -9.25 16.55
N LEU A 318 -3.61 -9.84 16.10
CA LEU A 318 -3.52 -10.45 14.77
C LEU A 318 -4.62 -11.51 14.58
N MET A 319 -4.82 -12.37 15.57
CA MET A 319 -5.86 -13.40 15.53
C MET A 319 -7.26 -12.79 15.45
N LEU A 320 -7.59 -11.84 16.32
CA LEU A 320 -8.91 -11.21 16.38
C LEU A 320 -9.25 -10.48 15.08
N PHE A 321 -8.31 -9.70 14.54
CA PHE A 321 -8.51 -8.96 13.29
C PHE A 321 -8.56 -9.88 12.07
N SER A 322 -7.88 -11.03 12.10
CA SER A 322 -8.02 -12.05 11.05
C SER A 322 -9.39 -12.75 11.11
N ILE A 323 -9.91 -13.05 12.30
CA ILE A 323 -11.28 -13.58 12.48
C ILE A 323 -12.31 -12.56 11.99
N LEU A 324 -12.12 -11.28 12.31
CA LEU A 324 -12.97 -10.20 11.81
C LEU A 324 -12.92 -10.14 10.28
N GLY A 325 -11.73 -10.26 9.66
CA GLY A 325 -11.57 -10.34 8.21
C GLY A 325 -12.35 -11.49 7.58
N ILE A 326 -12.35 -12.68 8.20
CA ILE A 326 -13.17 -13.82 7.76
C ILE A 326 -14.66 -13.45 7.82
N ALA A 327 -15.14 -12.92 8.95
CA ALA A 327 -16.54 -12.57 9.11
C ALA A 327 -17.02 -11.53 8.07
N ILE A 328 -16.20 -10.50 7.83
CA ILE A 328 -16.50 -9.47 6.82
C ILE A 328 -16.49 -10.09 5.41
N THR A 329 -15.52 -10.97 5.11
CA THR A 329 -15.47 -11.64 3.80
C THR A 329 -16.71 -12.53 3.57
N ILE A 330 -17.14 -13.27 4.58
CA ILE A 330 -18.38 -14.04 4.50
C ILE A 330 -19.58 -13.11 4.24
N ALA A 331 -19.64 -11.95 4.90
CA ALA A 331 -20.67 -10.96 4.64
C ALA A 331 -20.63 -10.45 3.18
N ILE A 332 -19.42 -10.19 2.64
CA ILE A 332 -19.27 -9.81 1.23
C ILE A 332 -19.83 -10.90 0.30
N LEU A 333 -19.55 -12.16 0.57
CA LEU A 333 -19.96 -13.27 -0.29
C LEU A 333 -21.46 -13.58 -0.21
N THR A 334 -22.14 -13.29 0.89
CA THR A 334 -23.52 -13.70 1.16
C THR A 334 -24.56 -12.60 1.03
N LEU A 335 -24.15 -11.33 1.24
CA LEU A 335 -25.07 -10.20 1.14
C LEU A 335 -25.36 -9.83 -0.33
N PRO A 336 -26.53 -9.22 -0.62
CA PRO A 336 -26.81 -8.64 -1.94
C PRO A 336 -25.68 -7.68 -2.35
N ARG A 337 -25.33 -7.67 -3.64
CA ARG A 337 -24.16 -6.96 -4.17
C ARG A 337 -24.13 -5.46 -3.84
N ASN A 338 -25.27 -4.80 -3.90
CA ASN A 338 -25.42 -3.39 -3.57
C ASN A 338 -25.19 -3.06 -2.08
N ILE A 339 -25.28 -4.05 -1.19
CA ILE A 339 -25.00 -3.93 0.24
C ILE A 339 -23.58 -4.40 0.55
N SER A 340 -23.19 -5.55 -0.03
CA SER A 340 -21.89 -6.18 0.25
C SER A 340 -20.69 -5.28 -0.10
N VAL A 341 -20.84 -4.38 -1.07
CA VAL A 341 -19.81 -3.42 -1.45
C VAL A 341 -19.40 -2.51 -0.28
N PHE A 342 -20.34 -2.16 0.59
CA PHE A 342 -20.04 -1.36 1.80
C PHE A 342 -19.31 -2.14 2.89
N ALA A 343 -19.27 -3.47 2.80
CA ALA A 343 -18.44 -4.29 3.68
C ALA A 343 -16.95 -4.27 3.30
N VAL A 344 -16.61 -3.97 2.03
CA VAL A 344 -15.20 -3.88 1.59
C VAL A 344 -14.42 -2.79 2.33
N PRO A 345 -14.91 -1.56 2.52
CA PRO A 345 -14.28 -0.57 3.39
C PRO A 345 -13.98 -1.06 4.82
N ILE A 346 -14.82 -1.92 5.38
CA ILE A 346 -14.63 -2.46 6.73
C ILE A 346 -13.45 -3.46 6.76
N LEU A 347 -13.09 -4.09 5.64
CA LEU A 347 -11.85 -4.87 5.53
C LEU A 347 -10.62 -4.00 5.81
N GLY A 348 -10.64 -2.72 5.43
CA GLY A 348 -9.56 -1.79 5.79
C GLY A 348 -9.32 -1.74 7.29
N PHE A 349 -10.38 -1.66 8.10
CA PHE A 349 -10.26 -1.73 9.55
C PHE A 349 -9.64 -3.06 10.01
N ALA A 350 -10.09 -4.19 9.47
CA ALA A 350 -9.51 -5.50 9.80
C ALA A 350 -8.03 -5.61 9.41
N HIS A 351 -7.58 -4.98 8.33
CA HIS A 351 -6.20 -5.02 7.85
C HIS A 351 -5.23 -4.16 8.66
N SER A 352 -5.72 -3.11 9.33
CA SER A 352 -4.90 -2.08 9.97
C SER A 352 -3.84 -2.61 10.93
N ILE A 353 -4.18 -3.61 11.75
CA ILE A 353 -3.32 -4.13 12.82
C ILE A 353 -2.38 -5.26 12.33
N MET A 354 -2.64 -5.83 11.15
CA MET A 354 -1.94 -7.03 10.69
C MET A 354 -0.46 -6.76 10.45
N TRP A 355 -0.10 -5.73 9.68
CA TRP A 355 1.30 -5.36 9.45
C TRP A 355 2.07 -5.07 10.75
N PRO A 356 1.59 -4.17 11.64
CA PRO A 356 2.26 -3.89 12.91
C PRO A 356 2.40 -5.11 13.81
N SER A 357 1.53 -6.11 13.67
CA SER A 357 1.58 -7.34 14.46
C SER A 357 2.51 -8.41 13.87
N ILE A 358 2.47 -8.62 12.55
CA ILE A 358 3.29 -9.65 11.87
C ILE A 358 4.77 -9.30 11.97
N TRP A 359 5.14 -8.04 11.76
CA TRP A 359 6.53 -7.59 11.70
C TRP A 359 7.34 -7.94 12.96
N PRO A 360 6.91 -7.56 14.18
CA PRO A 360 7.65 -7.90 15.39
C PRO A 360 7.70 -9.39 15.69
N ILE A 361 6.65 -10.15 15.35
CA ILE A 361 6.64 -11.62 15.49
C ILE A 361 7.72 -12.23 14.60
N ALA A 362 7.85 -11.76 13.35
CA ALA A 362 8.78 -12.31 12.38
C ALA A 362 10.26 -11.99 12.71
N ILE A 363 10.53 -10.83 13.31
CA ILE A 363 11.89 -10.38 13.66
C ILE A 363 12.33 -10.93 15.03
N ARG A 364 11.41 -11.36 15.87
CA ARG A 364 11.74 -11.84 17.23
C ARG A 364 12.79 -12.95 17.19
N ASN A 365 13.77 -12.89 18.10
CA ASN A 365 14.88 -13.85 18.21
C ASN A 365 15.73 -14.00 16.93
N SER A 366 15.74 -12.99 16.05
CA SER A 366 16.56 -13.01 14.83
C SER A 366 18.02 -12.60 15.06
N GLY A 367 18.33 -11.97 16.21
CA GLY A 367 19.70 -11.54 16.55
C GLY A 367 20.36 -10.77 15.40
N ASP A 368 21.56 -11.16 15.03
CA ASP A 368 22.35 -10.56 13.92
C ASP A 368 21.67 -10.71 12.55
N LYS A 369 20.59 -11.52 12.44
CA LYS A 369 19.83 -11.72 11.18
C LYS A 369 18.65 -10.77 11.02
N ALA A 370 18.40 -9.87 11.98
CA ALA A 370 17.23 -8.99 11.95
C ALA A 370 17.13 -8.14 10.66
N GLU A 371 18.26 -7.66 10.14
CA GLU A 371 18.29 -6.86 8.89
C GLU A 371 17.90 -7.70 7.68
N ILE A 372 18.42 -8.93 7.57
CA ILE A 372 18.08 -9.86 6.48
C ILE A 372 16.61 -10.29 6.56
N VAL A 373 16.13 -10.56 7.77
CA VAL A 373 14.72 -10.86 8.02
C VAL A 373 13.83 -9.67 7.60
N SER A 374 14.24 -8.44 7.93
CA SER A 374 13.53 -7.25 7.49
C SER A 374 13.47 -7.14 5.96
N ALA A 375 14.58 -7.40 5.26
CA ALA A 375 14.61 -7.41 3.80
C ALA A 375 13.70 -8.53 3.23
N LEU A 376 13.72 -9.72 3.83
CA LEU A 376 12.84 -10.83 3.48
C LEU A 376 11.36 -10.45 3.62
N LEU A 377 10.99 -9.77 4.71
CA LEU A 377 9.62 -9.32 4.93
C LEU A 377 9.19 -8.27 3.90
N ILE A 378 10.08 -7.35 3.52
CA ILE A 378 9.81 -6.38 2.43
C ILE A 378 9.59 -7.11 1.10
N MET A 379 10.37 -8.15 0.80
CA MET A 379 10.12 -8.98 -0.39
C MET A 379 8.73 -9.63 -0.36
N GLY A 380 8.16 -9.90 0.81
CA GLY A 380 6.79 -10.41 0.97
C GLY A 380 5.70 -9.50 0.39
N ILE A 381 6.00 -8.21 0.18
CA ILE A 381 5.09 -7.25 -0.48
C ILE A 381 4.71 -7.70 -1.91
N ILE A 382 5.48 -8.62 -2.52
CA ILE A 382 5.11 -9.25 -3.80
C ILE A 382 3.72 -9.93 -3.77
N GLY A 383 3.16 -10.19 -2.60
CA GLY A 383 1.79 -10.66 -2.45
C GLY A 383 0.77 -9.79 -3.19
N GLY A 384 0.96 -8.46 -3.19
CA GLY A 384 0.14 -7.54 -3.99
C GLY A 384 0.30 -7.75 -5.50
N ALA A 385 1.52 -8.06 -5.97
CA ALA A 385 1.79 -8.32 -7.39
C ALA A 385 1.16 -9.63 -7.91
N ILE A 386 1.01 -10.63 -7.05
CA ILE A 386 0.50 -11.96 -7.45
C ILE A 386 -1.00 -12.07 -7.19
N MET A 387 -1.45 -11.68 -5.99
CA MET A 387 -2.85 -11.87 -5.60
C MET A 387 -3.79 -10.88 -6.30
N GLY A 388 -3.33 -9.68 -6.69
CA GLY A 388 -4.13 -8.72 -7.46
C GLY A 388 -4.57 -9.27 -8.82
N PRO A 389 -3.65 -9.64 -9.73
CA PRO A 389 -4.03 -10.25 -11.01
C PRO A 389 -4.80 -11.56 -10.86
N PHE A 390 -4.48 -12.37 -9.84
CA PHE A 390 -5.25 -13.59 -9.57
C PHE A 390 -6.70 -13.28 -9.17
N PHE A 391 -6.92 -12.24 -8.36
CA PHE A 391 -8.26 -11.72 -8.06
C PHE A 391 -8.95 -11.22 -9.34
N GLY A 392 -8.24 -10.51 -10.21
CA GLY A 392 -8.75 -10.07 -11.51
C GLY A 392 -9.18 -11.23 -12.39
N TRP A 393 -8.32 -12.25 -12.52
CA TRP A 393 -8.64 -13.48 -13.25
C TRP A 393 -9.86 -14.19 -12.68
N LEU A 394 -9.97 -14.30 -11.35
CA LEU A 394 -11.11 -14.90 -10.69
C LEU A 394 -12.39 -14.08 -10.93
N SER A 395 -12.26 -12.74 -10.94
CA SER A 395 -13.36 -11.82 -11.24
C SER A 395 -13.92 -12.00 -12.65
N ASP A 396 -13.05 -12.27 -13.64
CA ASP A 396 -13.47 -12.56 -15.02
C ASP A 396 -14.15 -13.94 -15.14
N LYS A 397 -13.74 -14.92 -14.30
CA LYS A 397 -14.26 -16.31 -14.37
C LYS A 397 -15.60 -16.52 -13.65
N ILE A 398 -15.75 -15.91 -12.48
CA ILE A 398 -16.96 -16.14 -11.64
C ILE A 398 -17.77 -14.86 -11.41
N ASN A 399 -17.19 -13.83 -10.90
CA ASN A 399 -17.55 -12.42 -10.76
C ASN A 399 -16.72 -11.80 -9.60
N MET A 400 -16.70 -10.47 -9.53
CA MET A 400 -15.87 -9.76 -8.56
C MET A 400 -16.29 -10.01 -7.10
N GLN A 401 -17.58 -10.20 -6.80
CA GLN A 401 -18.05 -10.47 -5.44
C GLN A 401 -17.50 -11.80 -4.91
N TYR A 402 -17.61 -12.87 -5.69
CA TYR A 402 -17.14 -14.19 -5.27
C TYR A 402 -15.62 -14.33 -5.34
N ALA A 403 -14.92 -13.47 -6.12
CA ALA A 403 -13.47 -13.42 -6.12
C ALA A 403 -12.86 -13.05 -4.75
N TYR A 404 -13.59 -12.30 -3.91
CA TYR A 404 -13.16 -12.02 -2.54
C TYR A 404 -12.99 -13.28 -1.67
N SER A 405 -13.48 -14.46 -2.08
CA SER A 405 -13.25 -15.72 -1.36
C SER A 405 -11.78 -16.06 -1.16
N ILE A 406 -10.89 -15.58 -2.04
CA ILE A 406 -9.43 -15.77 -1.90
C ILE A 406 -8.88 -15.22 -0.57
N LEU A 407 -9.52 -14.18 -0.01
CA LEU A 407 -9.10 -13.56 1.23
C LEU A 407 -9.22 -14.52 2.43
N LEU A 408 -10.14 -15.50 2.37
CA LEU A 408 -10.31 -16.49 3.43
C LEU A 408 -9.03 -17.29 3.67
N ILE A 409 -8.30 -17.62 2.61
CA ILE A 409 -7.01 -18.34 2.70
C ILE A 409 -6.01 -17.49 3.45
N SER A 410 -5.94 -16.20 3.16
CA SER A 410 -5.05 -15.26 3.83
C SER A 410 -5.33 -15.18 5.33
N TYR A 411 -6.58 -14.99 5.71
CA TYR A 411 -6.94 -14.86 7.13
C TYR A 411 -6.77 -16.16 7.91
N LEU A 412 -7.08 -17.32 7.33
CA LEU A 412 -6.84 -18.61 7.96
C LEU A 412 -5.35 -18.81 8.24
N TYR A 413 -4.48 -18.46 7.29
CA TYR A 413 -3.04 -18.50 7.50
C TYR A 413 -2.58 -17.53 8.60
N LEU A 414 -3.11 -16.31 8.65
CA LEU A 414 -2.76 -15.32 9.66
C LEU A 414 -3.16 -15.76 11.07
N ILE A 415 -4.30 -16.45 11.23
CA ILE A 415 -4.70 -17.08 12.50
C ILE A 415 -3.70 -18.16 12.89
N PHE A 416 -3.27 -19.00 11.95
CA PHE A 416 -2.23 -20.00 12.21
C PHE A 416 -0.91 -19.33 12.62
N TYR A 417 -0.48 -18.28 11.91
CA TYR A 417 0.75 -17.55 12.18
C TYR A 417 0.73 -16.85 13.56
N SER A 418 -0.41 -16.32 13.98
CA SER A 418 -0.56 -15.72 15.32
C SER A 418 -0.26 -16.70 16.43
N ARG A 419 -0.69 -17.97 16.31
CA ARG A 419 -0.40 -19.06 17.27
C ARG A 419 1.07 -19.43 17.30
N ILE A 420 1.77 -19.34 16.16
CA ILE A 420 3.24 -19.52 16.12
C ILE A 420 3.92 -18.39 16.89
N GLY A 421 3.48 -17.14 16.71
CA GLY A 421 3.97 -15.99 17.47
C GLY A 421 3.87 -16.18 18.98
N GLU A 422 2.77 -16.74 19.48
CA GLU A 422 2.60 -17.06 20.90
C GLU A 422 3.61 -18.11 21.39
N LYS A 423 3.87 -19.16 20.59
CA LYS A 423 4.88 -20.20 20.93
C LYS A 423 6.29 -19.64 20.96
N VAL A 424 6.67 -18.82 20.00
CA VAL A 424 7.99 -18.17 19.95
C VAL A 424 8.18 -17.21 21.13
N LYS A 425 7.12 -16.50 21.53
CA LYS A 425 7.14 -15.62 22.70
C LYS A 425 7.39 -16.41 24.01
N ARG A 426 6.73 -17.53 24.19
CA ARG A 426 6.90 -18.39 25.40
C ARG A 426 8.33 -18.91 25.49
N ARG A 427 8.91 -19.42 24.40
CA ARG A 427 10.29 -19.93 24.38
C ARG A 427 11.34 -18.86 24.73
N GLY A 428 11.18 -17.63 24.18
CA GLY A 428 12.06 -16.52 24.52
C GLY A 428 11.92 -16.00 25.96
N GLY A 429 10.78 -16.24 26.62
CA GLY A 429 10.55 -15.94 28.02
C GLY A 429 11.24 -16.97 28.97
N ASP A 430 11.29 -18.22 28.55
CA ASP A 430 11.91 -19.29 29.33
C ASP A 430 13.46 -19.19 29.32
N GLU A 431 14.07 -18.66 28.22
CA GLU A 431 15.52 -18.42 28.16
C GLU A 431 15.98 -17.27 29.06
N VAL A 432 15.13 -16.29 29.36
CA VAL A 432 15.45 -15.15 30.25
C VAL A 432 15.35 -15.52 31.73
N ILE A 433 14.66 -16.62 32.06
CA ILE A 433 14.51 -17.07 33.47
C ILE A 433 15.67 -17.96 33.92
N VAL A 434 16.46 -18.52 32.97
CA VAL A 434 17.60 -19.42 33.30
C VAL A 434 18.88 -18.64 33.57
N ASP A 435 18.97 -17.35 33.19
CA ASP A 435 20.13 -16.47 33.41
C ASP A 435 19.93 -15.42 34.53
N ARG A 436 19.08 -15.73 35.57
CA ARG A 436 18.92 -14.91 36.77
C ARG A 436 19.22 -15.70 38.03
#